data_63022b504c591a0387f2af13d3f939d4
#
_entry.id   63022b504c591a0387f2af13d3f939d4
#
_cell.length_a   1.000
_cell.length_b   1.000
_cell.length_c   1.000
_cell.angle_alpha   90.00
_cell.angle_beta   90.00
_cell.angle_gamma   90.00
#
_symmetry.space_group_name_H-M   'P 1'
#
loop_
_entity.id
_entity.type
_entity.pdbx_description
1 polymer ?
#
loop_
_entity_poly.entity_id
_entity_poly.type
_entity_poly.pdbx_seq_one_letter_code
_entity_poly.pdbx_strand_id
1 'polypeptide(L)'
;MEKIENSEAQEPVAEEVEEVVEMARIPLKRIAELKGDADSTLKMLEKSLGVSLDVDEDGEVEIAGPSTNVFFAIPVVRAIGRGFEPRIALKLKKDEYGFRVVDLRDYAKNPTSMSRLKGRVIGEKGKAKEIIEQEAECNLAIWGHTVAIIAPLDVLDIATNAVFKLLEGQPHAGVYLYLEKNKRRRKEEELKNKGNMWK
;
A
#
# COMPACT_ATOMS: atom_id res chain seq x y z
N MET A 1 -49.53 -15.54 -42.79
CA MET A 1 -48.74 -16.54 -42.03
C MET A 1 -47.36 -15.94 -41.77
N GLU A 2 -47.23 -15.19 -40.70
CA GLU A 2 -45.98 -14.54 -40.28
C GLU A 2 -45.45 -15.25 -39.05
N LYS A 3 -44.24 -15.79 -39.17
CA LYS A 3 -43.54 -16.47 -38.08
C LYS A 3 -43.01 -15.41 -37.11
N ILE A 4 -43.46 -15.49 -35.88
CA ILE A 4 -42.89 -14.74 -34.76
C ILE A 4 -41.60 -15.50 -34.36
N GLU A 5 -40.44 -14.89 -34.63
CA GLU A 5 -39.17 -15.35 -34.12
C GLU A 5 -39.08 -15.01 -32.60
N ASN A 6 -38.99 -16.07 -31.84
CA ASN A 6 -38.79 -16.04 -30.41
C ASN A 6 -37.33 -15.56 -30.15
N SER A 7 -37.13 -14.36 -29.67
CA SER A 7 -35.82 -13.93 -29.15
C SER A 7 -35.64 -14.54 -27.75
N GLU A 8 -34.87 -15.60 -27.66
CA GLU A 8 -34.39 -16.14 -26.41
C GLU A 8 -33.55 -15.08 -25.71
N ALA A 9 -34.09 -14.53 -24.62
CA ALA A 9 -33.33 -13.71 -23.71
C ALA A 9 -32.27 -14.60 -23.04
N GLN A 10 -31.01 -14.40 -23.37
CA GLN A 10 -29.89 -15.00 -22.67
C GLN A 10 -29.89 -14.48 -21.23
N GLU A 11 -30.21 -15.37 -20.30
CA GLU A 11 -30.00 -15.12 -18.88
C GLU A 11 -28.50 -14.80 -18.65
N PRO A 12 -28.15 -13.79 -17.79
CA PRO A 12 -26.77 -13.51 -17.49
C PRO A 12 -26.17 -14.74 -16.80
N VAL A 13 -25.14 -15.30 -17.41
CA VAL A 13 -24.33 -16.37 -16.82
C VAL A 13 -23.76 -15.80 -15.53
N ALA A 14 -24.22 -16.28 -14.39
CA ALA A 14 -23.61 -15.97 -13.11
C ALA A 14 -22.16 -16.51 -13.17
N GLU A 15 -21.18 -15.60 -13.24
CA GLU A 15 -19.77 -15.95 -13.11
C GLU A 15 -19.63 -16.67 -11.76
N GLU A 16 -19.28 -17.96 -11.76
CA GLU A 16 -18.93 -18.68 -10.56
C GLU A 16 -17.74 -17.97 -9.93
N VAL A 17 -17.99 -17.30 -8.82
CA VAL A 17 -16.93 -16.60 -8.08
C VAL A 17 -16.08 -17.66 -7.41
N GLU A 18 -14.87 -17.88 -7.95
CA GLU A 18 -13.91 -18.82 -7.39
C GLU A 18 -13.48 -18.36 -5.99
N GLU A 19 -13.80 -19.15 -4.98
CA GLU A 19 -13.32 -18.93 -3.62
C GLU A 19 -11.92 -19.51 -3.46
N VAL A 20 -11.02 -18.71 -2.89
CA VAL A 20 -9.63 -19.08 -2.65
C VAL A 20 -9.25 -18.79 -1.20
N VAL A 21 -8.24 -19.50 -0.74
CA VAL A 21 -7.62 -19.29 0.57
C VAL A 21 -6.14 -19.00 0.35
N GLU A 22 -5.67 -17.89 0.90
CA GLU A 22 -4.28 -17.46 0.84
C GLU A 22 -3.73 -17.18 2.25
N MET A 23 -2.43 -17.39 2.40
CA MET A 23 -1.74 -17.19 3.67
C MET A 23 -0.83 -15.97 3.62
N ALA A 24 -0.93 -15.13 4.64
CA ALA A 24 -0.02 -14.00 4.84
C ALA A 24 0.59 -14.09 6.24
N ARG A 25 1.86 -13.68 6.38
CA ARG A 25 2.51 -13.65 7.69
C ARG A 25 2.81 -12.23 8.13
N ILE A 26 2.43 -11.92 9.38
CA ILE A 26 2.73 -10.65 10.02
C ILE A 26 3.58 -10.85 11.28
N PRO A 27 4.38 -9.87 11.68
CA PRO A 27 5.13 -9.96 12.94
C PRO A 27 4.19 -10.03 14.15
N LEU A 28 4.51 -10.88 15.15
CA LEU A 28 3.70 -11.08 16.35
C LEU A 28 3.30 -9.76 17.05
N LYS A 29 4.21 -8.80 17.10
CA LYS A 29 3.96 -7.46 17.68
C LYS A 29 2.88 -6.64 16.95
N ARG A 30 2.45 -7.08 15.77
CA ARG A 30 1.43 -6.41 14.94
C ARG A 30 0.08 -7.13 14.94
N ILE A 31 -0.02 -8.30 15.59
CA ILE A 31 -1.28 -9.05 15.72
C ILE A 31 -2.34 -8.19 16.43
N ALA A 32 -1.95 -7.54 17.53
CA ALA A 32 -2.87 -6.68 18.30
C ALA A 32 -3.43 -5.53 17.44
N GLU A 33 -2.63 -4.95 16.56
CA GLU A 33 -3.06 -3.87 15.65
C GLU A 33 -4.02 -4.39 14.57
N LEU A 34 -3.79 -5.60 14.08
CA LEU A 34 -4.68 -6.24 13.09
C LEU A 34 -6.01 -6.64 13.74
N LYS A 35 -6.00 -7.21 14.93
CA LYS A 35 -7.21 -7.60 15.66
C LYS A 35 -7.99 -6.38 16.18
N GLY A 36 -7.29 -5.41 16.75
CA GLY A 36 -7.90 -4.28 17.47
C GLY A 36 -8.59 -4.70 18.76
N ASP A 37 -9.26 -3.77 19.42
CA ASP A 37 -10.02 -4.05 20.63
C ASP A 37 -11.22 -4.96 20.31
N ALA A 38 -11.29 -6.12 20.98
CA ALA A 38 -12.36 -7.12 20.79
C ALA A 38 -12.60 -7.47 19.30
N ASP A 39 -11.52 -7.61 18.52
CA ASP A 39 -11.55 -7.90 17.08
C ASP A 39 -12.27 -6.85 16.22
N SER A 40 -12.41 -5.64 16.72
CA SER A 40 -13.10 -4.56 16.01
C SER A 40 -12.44 -4.16 14.70
N THR A 41 -11.10 -4.12 14.68
CA THR A 41 -10.33 -3.83 13.47
C THR A 41 -10.43 -4.97 12.47
N LEU A 42 -10.34 -6.22 12.93
CA LEU A 42 -10.47 -7.40 12.09
C LEU A 42 -11.82 -7.41 11.37
N LYS A 43 -12.92 -7.26 12.11
CA LYS A 43 -14.29 -7.20 11.56
C LYS A 43 -14.47 -6.04 10.57
N MET A 44 -13.86 -4.90 10.85
CA MET A 44 -13.88 -3.75 9.94
C MET A 44 -13.15 -4.05 8.64
N LEU A 45 -11.99 -4.73 8.70
CA LEU A 45 -11.23 -5.16 7.54
C LEU A 45 -11.98 -6.21 6.72
N GLU A 46 -12.51 -7.25 7.36
CA GLU A 46 -13.33 -8.29 6.71
C GLU A 46 -14.50 -7.68 5.93
N LYS A 47 -15.27 -6.82 6.61
CA LYS A 47 -16.38 -6.10 5.96
C LYS A 47 -15.93 -5.22 4.80
N SER A 48 -14.79 -4.53 4.95
CA SER A 48 -14.30 -3.60 3.93
C SER A 48 -13.72 -4.33 2.72
N LEU A 49 -13.08 -5.48 2.94
CA LEU A 49 -12.40 -6.26 1.90
C LEU A 49 -13.33 -7.34 1.30
N GLY A 50 -14.37 -7.74 2.02
CA GLY A 50 -15.27 -8.82 1.60
C GLY A 50 -14.60 -10.19 1.65
N VAL A 51 -13.75 -10.42 2.66
CA VAL A 51 -13.04 -11.67 2.92
C VAL A 51 -13.22 -12.08 4.38
N SER A 52 -12.94 -13.32 4.70
CA SER A 52 -12.77 -13.80 6.08
C SER A 52 -11.28 -13.76 6.44
N LEU A 53 -10.97 -13.34 7.67
CA LEU A 53 -9.60 -13.27 8.19
C LEU A 53 -9.51 -14.07 9.48
N ASP A 54 -8.67 -15.08 9.49
CA ASP A 54 -8.30 -15.78 10.74
C ASP A 54 -6.82 -15.55 11.05
N VAL A 55 -6.52 -15.27 12.32
CA VAL A 55 -5.17 -14.87 12.76
C VAL A 55 -4.75 -15.72 13.94
N ASP A 56 -3.76 -16.55 13.73
CA ASP A 56 -3.20 -17.39 14.76
C ASP A 56 -2.22 -16.67 15.71
N GLU A 57 -1.73 -17.39 16.72
CA GLU A 57 -0.77 -16.88 17.70
C GLU A 57 0.65 -16.71 17.13
N ASP A 58 0.97 -17.39 16.03
CA ASP A 58 2.27 -17.36 15.35
C ASP A 58 2.37 -16.22 14.31
N GLY A 59 1.28 -15.50 14.09
CA GLY A 59 1.18 -14.38 13.15
C GLY A 59 0.93 -14.81 11.72
N GLU A 60 0.47 -16.02 11.49
CA GLU A 60 -0.10 -16.45 10.23
C GLU A 60 -1.52 -15.92 10.12
N VAL A 61 -1.86 -15.40 8.96
CA VAL A 61 -3.17 -14.83 8.66
C VAL A 61 -3.72 -15.59 7.46
N GLU A 62 -4.76 -16.36 7.71
CA GLU A 62 -5.56 -16.98 6.65
C GLU A 62 -6.54 -15.95 6.10
N ILE A 63 -6.59 -15.83 4.77
CA ILE A 63 -7.43 -14.90 4.04
C ILE A 63 -8.28 -15.71 3.07
N ALA A 64 -9.58 -15.82 3.35
CA ALA A 64 -10.51 -16.65 2.56
C ALA A 64 -11.63 -15.81 1.96
N GLY A 65 -11.98 -16.10 0.70
CA GLY A 65 -13.08 -15.43 0.00
C GLY A 65 -12.91 -15.40 -1.52
N PRO A 66 -13.69 -14.56 -2.21
CA PRO A 66 -13.60 -14.39 -3.65
C PRO A 66 -12.17 -14.03 -4.10
N SER A 67 -11.67 -14.67 -5.15
CA SER A 67 -10.28 -14.52 -5.63
C SER A 67 -9.86 -13.07 -5.82
N THR A 68 -10.73 -12.23 -6.41
CA THR A 68 -10.48 -10.80 -6.57
C THR A 68 -10.34 -10.07 -5.23
N ASN A 69 -11.17 -10.40 -4.25
CA ASN A 69 -11.15 -9.78 -2.93
C ASN A 69 -9.87 -10.17 -2.16
N VAL A 70 -9.51 -11.46 -2.22
CA VAL A 70 -8.28 -11.98 -1.60
C VAL A 70 -7.05 -11.34 -2.21
N PHE A 71 -7.02 -11.14 -3.54
CA PHE A 71 -5.93 -10.43 -4.21
C PHE A 71 -5.66 -9.04 -3.62
N PHE A 72 -6.71 -8.26 -3.32
CA PHE A 72 -6.58 -6.94 -2.69
C PHE A 72 -6.36 -7.02 -1.18
N ALA A 73 -6.83 -8.07 -0.51
CA ALA A 73 -6.67 -8.23 0.93
C ALA A 73 -5.22 -8.54 1.34
N ILE A 74 -4.50 -9.33 0.56
CA ILE A 74 -3.09 -9.70 0.83
C ILE A 74 -2.19 -8.48 1.05
N PRO A 75 -2.10 -7.49 0.14
CA PRO A 75 -1.27 -6.32 0.35
C PRO A 75 -1.73 -5.46 1.54
N VAL A 76 -3.03 -5.40 1.85
CA VAL A 76 -3.55 -4.69 3.03
C VAL A 76 -3.03 -5.33 4.32
N VAL A 77 -3.18 -6.65 4.47
CA VAL A 77 -2.68 -7.39 5.64
C VAL A 77 -1.16 -7.24 5.77
N ARG A 78 -0.42 -7.39 4.66
CA ARG A 78 1.04 -7.18 4.64
C ARG A 78 1.44 -5.76 5.05
N ALA A 79 0.71 -4.74 4.61
CA ALA A 79 0.98 -3.35 4.97
C ALA A 79 0.79 -3.10 6.47
N ILE A 80 -0.27 -3.65 7.08
CA ILE A 80 -0.48 -3.60 8.53
C ILE A 80 0.69 -4.27 9.26
N GLY A 81 1.14 -5.43 8.79
CA GLY A 81 2.33 -6.12 9.31
C GLY A 81 3.62 -5.30 9.18
N ARG A 82 3.71 -4.35 8.23
CA ARG A 82 4.84 -3.44 8.03
C ARG A 82 4.72 -2.11 8.75
N GLY A 83 3.70 -1.93 9.60
CA GLY A 83 3.58 -0.80 10.49
C GLY A 83 2.57 0.26 10.08
N PHE A 84 1.80 0.04 9.03
CA PHE A 84 0.69 0.93 8.70
C PHE A 84 -0.50 0.73 9.63
N GLU A 85 -1.23 1.81 9.85
CA GLU A 85 -2.55 1.75 10.45
C GLU A 85 -3.55 1.10 9.46
N PRO A 86 -4.53 0.32 9.96
CA PRO A 86 -5.50 -0.38 9.10
C PRO A 86 -6.22 0.53 8.11
N ARG A 87 -6.60 1.75 8.52
CA ARG A 87 -7.27 2.74 7.65
C ARG A 87 -6.39 3.20 6.49
N ILE A 88 -5.08 3.33 6.72
CA ILE A 88 -4.12 3.70 5.67
C ILE A 88 -3.89 2.50 4.73
N ALA A 89 -3.75 1.30 5.30
CA ALA A 89 -3.56 0.07 4.53
C ALA A 89 -4.73 -0.20 3.57
N LEU A 90 -5.96 0.13 3.96
CA LEU A 90 -7.16 -0.02 3.11
C LEU A 90 -7.12 0.81 1.82
N LYS A 91 -6.20 1.77 1.66
CA LYS A 91 -5.99 2.43 0.36
C LYS A 91 -5.62 1.45 -0.73
N LEU A 92 -4.93 0.35 -0.36
CA LEU A 92 -4.51 -0.71 -1.28
C LEU A 92 -5.67 -1.57 -1.84
N LYS A 93 -6.91 -1.36 -1.36
CA LYS A 93 -8.11 -1.92 -2.00
C LYS A 93 -8.37 -1.30 -3.37
N LYS A 94 -7.81 -0.14 -3.64
CA LYS A 94 -7.98 0.59 -4.89
C LYS A 94 -6.82 0.31 -5.85
N ASP A 95 -7.12 -0.03 -7.09
CA ASP A 95 -6.15 -0.36 -8.15
C ASP A 95 -5.12 0.75 -8.41
N GLU A 96 -5.49 1.99 -8.11
CA GLU A 96 -4.65 3.16 -8.28
C GLU A 96 -3.50 3.27 -7.26
N TYR A 97 -3.52 2.46 -6.18
CA TYR A 97 -2.49 2.48 -5.15
C TYR A 97 -1.56 1.27 -5.24
N GLY A 98 -0.28 1.53 -5.01
CA GLY A 98 0.75 0.51 -4.93
C GLY A 98 1.41 0.43 -3.57
N PHE A 99 2.02 -0.72 -3.30
CA PHE A 99 2.71 -1.03 -2.05
C PHE A 99 4.15 -1.46 -2.35
N ARG A 100 5.12 -0.79 -1.72
CA ARG A 100 6.54 -1.12 -1.83
C ARG A 100 7.15 -1.29 -0.44
N VAL A 101 8.02 -2.27 -0.30
CA VAL A 101 8.79 -2.51 0.92
C VAL A 101 10.27 -2.47 0.58
N VAL A 102 11.02 -1.64 1.30
CA VAL A 102 12.47 -1.52 1.20
C VAL A 102 13.07 -2.14 2.47
N ASP A 103 13.91 -3.15 2.31
CA ASP A 103 14.61 -3.78 3.43
C ASP A 103 15.91 -3.03 3.72
N LEU A 104 16.01 -2.52 4.94
CA LEU A 104 17.18 -1.76 5.38
C LEU A 104 18.42 -2.65 5.60
N ARG A 105 18.26 -3.99 5.68
CA ARG A 105 19.38 -4.92 5.81
C ARG A 105 20.26 -4.92 4.57
N ASP A 106 19.71 -4.58 3.42
CA ASP A 106 20.47 -4.45 2.16
C ASP A 106 21.45 -3.27 2.19
N TYR A 107 21.22 -2.31 3.09
CA TYR A 107 22.02 -1.08 3.23
C TYR A 107 22.79 -1.01 4.56
N ALA A 108 22.41 -1.81 5.56
CA ALA A 108 22.95 -1.75 6.90
C ALA A 108 23.73 -3.01 7.26
N LYS A 109 25.02 -2.86 7.57
CA LYS A 109 25.90 -4.00 7.96
C LYS A 109 25.79 -4.39 9.44
N ASN A 110 25.26 -3.51 10.28
CA ASN A 110 25.18 -3.70 11.74
C ASN A 110 24.01 -2.88 12.35
N PRO A 111 23.64 -3.14 13.63
CA PRO A 111 22.53 -2.45 14.28
C PRO A 111 22.69 -0.92 14.35
N THR A 112 23.92 -0.42 14.50
CA THR A 112 24.21 1.01 14.56
C THR A 112 23.92 1.68 13.21
N SER A 113 24.38 1.08 12.11
CA SER A 113 24.07 1.57 10.76
C SER A 113 22.57 1.49 10.45
N MET A 114 21.89 0.43 10.91
CA MET A 114 20.44 0.31 10.82
C MET A 114 19.71 1.47 11.51
N SER A 115 20.07 1.78 12.74
CA SER A 115 19.49 2.90 13.50
C SER A 115 19.73 4.24 12.80
N ARG A 116 20.94 4.44 12.27
CA ARG A 116 21.30 5.64 11.52
C ARG A 116 20.46 5.79 10.25
N LEU A 117 20.27 4.72 9.47
CA LEU A 117 19.46 4.74 8.25
C LEU A 117 17.99 5.05 8.55
N LYS A 118 17.41 4.43 9.58
CA LYS A 118 16.07 4.78 10.06
C LYS A 118 15.97 6.25 10.44
N GLY A 119 16.93 6.74 11.22
CA GLY A 119 16.99 8.13 11.62
C GLY A 119 17.06 9.09 10.43
N ARG A 120 17.72 8.72 9.34
CA ARG A 120 17.75 9.52 8.12
C ARG A 120 16.39 9.60 7.42
N VAL A 121 15.68 8.47 7.32
CA VAL A 121 14.35 8.46 6.68
C VAL A 121 13.32 9.17 7.56
N ILE A 122 13.39 9.03 8.87
CA ILE A 122 12.49 9.71 9.82
C ILE A 122 12.81 11.21 9.87
N GLY A 123 14.08 11.56 9.99
CA GLY A 123 14.56 12.91 10.20
C GLY A 123 14.34 13.40 11.64
N GLU A 124 14.80 14.62 11.90
CA GLU A 124 14.60 15.26 13.20
C GLU A 124 13.10 15.45 13.45
N LYS A 125 12.61 14.91 14.58
CA LYS A 125 11.19 14.95 14.97
C LYS A 125 10.21 14.50 13.89
N GLY A 126 10.64 13.59 13.00
CA GLY A 126 9.80 13.07 11.93
C GLY A 126 9.71 13.94 10.67
N LYS A 127 10.41 15.07 10.62
CA LYS A 127 10.28 16.08 9.55
C LYS A 127 10.62 15.55 8.16
N ALA A 128 11.64 14.68 8.04
CA ALA A 128 11.99 14.14 6.72
C ALA A 128 10.91 13.21 6.18
N LYS A 129 10.36 12.35 7.04
CA LYS A 129 9.22 11.49 6.71
C LYS A 129 8.03 12.34 6.25
N GLU A 130 7.66 13.35 7.04
CA GLU A 130 6.53 14.24 6.75
C GLU A 130 6.68 14.93 5.39
N ILE A 131 7.86 15.48 5.08
CA ILE A 131 8.13 16.13 3.79
C ILE A 131 8.00 15.13 2.63
N ILE A 132 8.54 13.91 2.77
CA ILE A 132 8.40 12.89 1.73
C ILE A 132 6.93 12.55 1.51
N GLU A 133 6.16 12.33 2.60
CA GLU A 133 4.74 12.00 2.52
C GLU A 133 3.93 13.12 1.84
N GLN A 134 4.22 14.39 2.15
CA GLN A 134 3.53 15.54 1.55
C GLN A 134 3.92 15.79 0.09
N GLU A 135 5.22 15.71 -0.22
CA GLU A 135 5.69 16.03 -1.58
C GLU A 135 5.46 14.92 -2.58
N ALA A 136 5.53 13.65 -2.14
CA ALA A 136 5.22 12.48 -2.97
C ALA A 136 3.77 11.99 -2.82
N GLU A 137 2.93 12.66 -2.02
CA GLU A 137 1.53 12.26 -1.78
C GLU A 137 1.38 10.78 -1.39
N CYS A 138 2.31 10.30 -0.56
CA CYS A 138 2.44 8.91 -0.13
C CYS A 138 2.26 8.76 1.38
N ASN A 139 2.22 7.52 1.85
CA ASN A 139 2.33 7.19 3.26
C ASN A 139 3.56 6.31 3.48
N LEU A 140 4.32 6.60 4.54
CA LEU A 140 5.52 5.85 4.93
C LEU A 140 5.34 5.19 6.29
N ALA A 141 5.72 3.93 6.40
CA ALA A 141 5.84 3.25 7.68
C ALA A 141 7.27 2.75 7.84
N ILE A 142 7.93 3.11 8.95
CA ILE A 142 9.26 2.64 9.30
C ILE A 142 9.11 1.72 10.51
N TRP A 143 9.17 0.41 10.26
CA TRP A 143 8.97 -0.58 11.31
C TRP A 143 9.96 -1.74 11.17
N GLY A 144 10.46 -2.27 12.31
CA GLY A 144 11.43 -3.35 12.31
C GLY A 144 12.69 -2.96 11.51
N HIS A 145 12.97 -3.65 10.44
CA HIS A 145 14.09 -3.41 9.52
C HIS A 145 13.63 -2.95 8.13
N THR A 146 12.41 -2.45 8.02
CA THR A 146 11.84 -2.06 6.73
C THR A 146 11.34 -0.62 6.70
N VAL A 147 11.39 -0.01 5.52
CA VAL A 147 10.62 1.17 5.15
C VAL A 147 9.58 0.71 4.14
N ALA A 148 8.32 0.87 4.50
CA ALA A 148 7.19 0.51 3.65
C ALA A 148 6.51 1.77 3.14
N ILE A 149 6.02 1.73 1.89
CA ILE A 149 5.48 2.88 1.15
C ILE A 149 4.14 2.47 0.57
N ILE A 150 3.10 3.26 0.80
CA ILE A 150 1.82 3.19 0.09
C ILE A 150 1.64 4.51 -0.65
N ALA A 151 1.46 4.45 -1.96
CA ALA A 151 1.31 5.62 -2.81
C ALA A 151 0.45 5.31 -4.04
N PRO A 152 -0.14 6.32 -4.69
CA PRO A 152 -0.62 6.19 -6.06
C PRO A 152 0.47 5.65 -6.98
N LEU A 153 0.10 4.81 -7.96
CA LEU A 153 1.06 4.11 -8.82
C LEU A 153 1.98 5.06 -9.59
N ASP A 154 1.47 6.22 -9.99
CA ASP A 154 2.22 7.24 -10.73
C ASP A 154 3.31 7.94 -9.90
N VAL A 155 3.23 7.87 -8.58
CA VAL A 155 4.23 8.47 -7.66
C VAL A 155 5.00 7.45 -6.83
N LEU A 156 4.60 6.18 -6.84
CA LEU A 156 5.22 5.14 -6.02
C LEU A 156 6.73 5.03 -6.25
N ASP A 157 7.17 5.09 -7.51
CA ASP A 157 8.59 5.05 -7.85
C ASP A 157 9.32 6.34 -7.44
N ILE A 158 8.66 7.49 -7.51
CA ILE A 158 9.24 8.76 -7.04
C ILE A 158 9.47 8.71 -5.52
N ALA A 159 8.47 8.24 -4.75
CA ALA A 159 8.58 8.08 -3.31
C ALA A 159 9.67 7.04 -2.94
N THR A 160 9.71 5.92 -3.66
CA THR A 160 10.71 4.86 -3.46
C THR A 160 12.13 5.37 -3.73
N ASN A 161 12.33 6.09 -4.82
CA ASN A 161 13.63 6.67 -5.17
C ASN A 161 14.07 7.74 -4.16
N ALA A 162 13.15 8.52 -3.59
CA ALA A 162 13.47 9.46 -2.52
C ALA A 162 14.01 8.73 -1.27
N VAL A 163 13.40 7.61 -0.89
CA VAL A 163 13.87 6.75 0.20
C VAL A 163 15.26 6.18 -0.13
N PHE A 164 15.46 5.61 -1.32
CA PHE A 164 16.78 5.10 -1.74
C PHE A 164 17.89 6.16 -1.66
N LYS A 165 17.64 7.36 -2.17
CA LYS A 165 18.59 8.48 -2.10
C LYS A 165 19.00 8.80 -0.66
N LEU A 166 18.05 8.75 0.30
CA LEU A 166 18.37 8.92 1.72
C LEU A 166 19.22 7.77 2.26
N LEU A 167 18.90 6.52 1.90
CA LEU A 167 19.65 5.33 2.33
C LEU A 167 21.08 5.32 1.78
N GLU A 168 21.28 5.80 0.56
CA GLU A 168 22.58 5.96 -0.09
C GLU A 168 23.41 7.13 0.48
N GLY A 169 22.82 7.95 1.37
CA GLY A 169 23.54 9.02 2.03
C GLY A 169 23.41 10.40 1.39
N GLN A 170 22.52 10.59 0.42
CA GLN A 170 22.30 11.90 -0.20
C GLN A 170 21.77 12.92 0.82
N PRO A 171 22.18 14.19 0.76
CA PRO A 171 21.66 15.24 1.66
C PRO A 171 20.15 15.40 1.52
N HIS A 172 19.45 15.62 2.64
CA HIS A 172 17.99 15.81 2.67
C HIS A 172 17.52 16.91 1.73
N ALA A 173 18.24 18.04 1.67
CA ALA A 173 17.92 19.16 0.76
C ALA A 173 17.87 18.72 -0.72
N GLY A 174 18.79 17.87 -1.15
CA GLY A 174 18.80 17.32 -2.50
C GLY A 174 17.60 16.40 -2.79
N VAL A 175 17.20 15.62 -1.78
CA VAL A 175 16.03 14.75 -1.89
C VAL A 175 14.73 15.56 -1.94
N TYR A 176 14.61 16.62 -1.14
CA TYR A 176 13.46 17.51 -1.16
C TYR A 176 13.30 18.23 -2.50
N LEU A 177 14.42 18.74 -3.04
CA LEU A 177 14.43 19.36 -4.38
C LEU A 177 14.02 18.36 -5.48
N TYR A 178 14.46 17.11 -5.38
CA TYR A 178 14.04 16.02 -6.28
C TYR A 178 12.52 15.82 -6.22
N LEU A 179 11.93 15.74 -5.02
CA LEU A 179 10.50 15.55 -4.83
C LEU A 179 9.70 16.74 -5.38
N GLU A 180 10.08 17.97 -5.01
CA GLU A 180 9.45 19.21 -5.49
C GLU A 180 9.44 19.30 -7.02
N LYS A 181 10.59 19.02 -7.66
CA LYS A 181 10.70 19.02 -9.12
C LYS A 181 9.75 18.01 -9.78
N ASN A 182 9.63 16.79 -9.23
CA ASN A 182 8.73 15.79 -9.77
C ASN A 182 7.25 16.19 -9.56
N LYS A 183 6.90 16.73 -8.39
CA LYS A 183 5.55 17.22 -8.10
C LYS A 183 5.13 18.34 -9.06
N ARG A 184 6.04 19.31 -9.32
CA ARG A 184 5.77 20.38 -10.27
C ARG A 184 5.57 19.85 -11.69
N ARG A 185 6.45 18.92 -12.16
CA ARG A 185 6.30 18.31 -13.49
C ARG A 185 4.96 17.61 -13.65
N ARG A 186 4.53 16.81 -12.67
CA ARG A 186 3.24 16.12 -12.70
C ARG A 186 2.08 17.10 -12.81
N LYS A 187 2.07 18.15 -12.00
CA LYS A 187 1.04 19.20 -12.09
C LYS A 187 0.97 19.88 -13.46
N GLU A 188 2.11 20.14 -14.07
CA GLU A 188 2.17 20.70 -15.42
C GLU A 188 1.60 19.72 -16.47
N GLU A 189 1.89 18.42 -16.35
CA GLU A 189 1.37 17.38 -17.23
C GLU A 189 -0.16 17.19 -17.06
N GLU A 190 -0.66 17.20 -15.84
CA GLU A 190 -2.11 17.14 -15.54
C GLU A 190 -2.88 18.33 -16.15
N LEU A 191 -2.32 19.54 -16.04
CA LEU A 191 -2.91 20.75 -16.62
C LEU A 191 -2.96 20.69 -18.14
N LYS A 192 -1.90 20.20 -18.80
CA LYS A 192 -1.85 20.01 -20.25
C LYS A 192 -2.89 18.99 -20.73
N ASN A 193 -3.02 17.87 -20.00
CA ASN A 193 -4.00 16.84 -20.35
C ASN A 193 -5.44 17.33 -20.21
N LYS A 194 -5.75 18.09 -19.14
CA LYS A 194 -7.07 18.72 -18.98
C LYS A 194 -7.37 19.75 -20.09
N GLY A 195 -6.37 20.54 -20.52
CA GLY A 195 -6.55 21.50 -21.61
C GLY A 195 -6.78 20.87 -22.99
N ASN A 196 -6.32 19.64 -23.19
CA ASN A 196 -6.52 18.91 -24.46
C ASN A 196 -7.86 18.15 -24.53
N MET A 197 -8.55 17.96 -23.41
CA MET A 197 -9.85 17.26 -23.36
C MET A 197 -11.03 18.15 -23.80
N TRP A 198 -10.77 19.44 -24.00
CA TRP A 198 -11.79 20.44 -24.40
C TRP A 198 -11.56 20.99 -25.82
N LYS A 199 -10.69 20.37 -26.62
CA LYS A 199 -10.49 20.65 -28.05
C LYS A 199 -10.99 19.47 -28.90
#